data_58d0b7bc5ec27d3d066fd5c7a243566f
#
_entry.id   58d0b7bc5ec27d3d066fd5c7a243566f
#
_cell.length_a   1.000
_cell.length_b   1.000
_cell.length_c   1.000
_cell.angle_alpha   90.00
_cell.angle_beta   90.00
_cell.angle_gamma   90.00
#
_symmetry.space_group_name_H-M   'P 1'
#
loop_
_entity.id
_entity.type
_entity.pdbx_description
1 polymer ?
#
loop_
_entity_poly.entity_id
_entity_poly.type
_entity_poly.pdbx_seq_one_letter_code
_entity_poly.pdbx_strand_id
1 'polypeptide(L)'
;MAYADYKFYSSQYFGDVLTEETAPKWLERASDAVDNITFHRLESGMPKEEAHVVRVKKAVCALAEVLYRVDQQRAATAASKDAHGNFRPAVASMSSGKESVSYVQSVEASVYAKAASDSAALNALLQSEAARYLANVPGPDGVNLLYAGW
;
A
#
# COMPACT_ATOMS: atom_id res chain seq x y z
N MET A 1 -10.11 -13.31 0.43
CA MET A 1 -9.19 -14.00 1.36
C MET A 1 -7.78 -13.44 1.20
N ALA A 2 -7.12 -13.12 2.30
CA ALA A 2 -5.80 -12.50 2.24
C ALA A 2 -4.73 -13.50 1.81
N TYR A 3 -3.85 -13.08 0.91
CA TYR A 3 -2.72 -13.90 0.47
C TYR A 3 -1.58 -13.94 1.48
N ALA A 4 -1.58 -13.01 2.45
CA ALA A 4 -0.60 -12.96 3.52
C ALA A 4 -1.30 -12.67 4.83
N ASP A 5 -0.74 -13.16 5.93
CA ASP A 5 -1.26 -12.92 7.27
C ASP A 5 -0.30 -12.04 8.08
N TYR A 6 -0.73 -11.68 9.30
CA TYR A 6 0.10 -10.86 10.17
C TYR A 6 1.41 -11.55 10.53
N LYS A 7 1.39 -12.86 10.69
CA LYS A 7 2.60 -13.63 11.00
C LYS A 7 3.64 -13.45 9.91
N PHE A 8 3.23 -13.56 8.64
CA PHE A 8 4.12 -13.32 7.51
C PHE A 8 4.60 -11.87 7.50
N TYR A 9 3.67 -10.93 7.69
CA TYR A 9 3.97 -9.51 7.71
C TYR A 9 5.05 -9.16 8.73
N SER A 10 4.94 -9.70 9.94
CA SER A 10 5.86 -9.37 11.02
C SER A 10 7.18 -10.15 10.95
N SER A 11 7.15 -11.41 10.51
CA SER A 11 8.33 -12.30 10.60
C SER A 11 9.09 -12.44 9.28
N GLN A 12 8.44 -12.28 8.14
CA GLN A 12 9.07 -12.43 6.83
C GLN A 12 9.23 -11.09 6.12
N TYR A 13 8.22 -10.26 6.17
CA TYR A 13 8.28 -8.92 5.59
C TYR A 13 8.97 -7.93 6.52
N PHE A 14 8.96 -8.21 7.83
CA PHE A 14 9.50 -7.34 8.88
C PHE A 14 8.82 -5.98 8.92
N GLY A 15 7.51 -5.95 8.70
CA GLY A 15 6.74 -4.73 8.76
C GLY A 15 6.51 -4.27 10.19
N ASP A 16 6.43 -2.96 10.38
CA ASP A 16 6.21 -2.35 11.69
C ASP A 16 5.13 -1.27 11.66
N VAL A 17 4.42 -1.12 10.54
CA VAL A 17 3.38 -0.11 10.36
C VAL A 17 2.02 -0.61 10.85
N LEU A 18 1.70 -1.87 10.54
CA LEU A 18 0.43 -2.47 10.91
C LEU A 18 0.55 -3.24 12.22
N THR A 19 -0.51 -3.21 13.02
CA THR A 19 -0.59 -4.00 14.25
C THR A 19 -1.33 -5.30 13.99
N GLU A 20 -1.27 -6.21 14.94
CA GLU A 20 -2.00 -7.48 14.84
C GLU A 20 -3.51 -7.26 14.67
N GLU A 21 -4.04 -6.19 15.24
CA GLU A 21 -5.45 -5.85 15.13
C GLU A 21 -5.83 -5.25 13.78
N THR A 22 -4.94 -4.42 13.22
CA THR A 22 -5.23 -3.71 11.96
C THR A 22 -4.81 -4.48 10.73
N ALA A 23 -3.82 -5.36 10.84
CA ALA A 23 -3.25 -6.06 9.69
C ALA A 23 -4.28 -6.89 8.90
N PRO A 24 -5.18 -7.66 9.53
CA PRO A 24 -6.10 -8.49 8.75
C PRO A 24 -6.93 -7.69 7.74
N LYS A 25 -7.45 -6.54 8.16
CA LYS A 25 -8.24 -5.67 7.28
C LYS A 25 -7.43 -5.17 6.09
N TRP A 26 -6.23 -4.68 6.36
CA TRP A 26 -5.41 -4.08 5.31
C TRP A 26 -4.78 -5.11 4.40
N LEU A 27 -4.42 -6.28 4.94
CA LEU A 27 -3.91 -7.37 4.13
C LEU A 27 -4.99 -7.92 3.19
N GLU A 28 -6.23 -7.99 3.66
CA GLU A 28 -7.36 -8.41 2.82
C GLU A 28 -7.58 -7.41 1.68
N ARG A 29 -7.61 -6.12 1.99
CA ARG A 29 -7.78 -5.07 0.99
C ARG A 29 -6.61 -5.03 0.01
N ALA A 30 -5.40 -5.24 0.50
CA ALA A 30 -4.23 -5.30 -0.36
C ALA A 30 -4.28 -6.51 -1.29
N SER A 31 -4.81 -7.63 -0.82
CA SER A 31 -4.98 -8.82 -1.66
C SER A 31 -5.95 -8.54 -2.81
N ASP A 32 -7.03 -7.83 -2.54
CA ASP A 32 -7.96 -7.40 -3.59
C ASP A 32 -7.27 -6.49 -4.60
N ALA A 33 -6.43 -5.57 -4.12
CA ALA A 33 -5.68 -4.68 -5.01
C ALA A 33 -4.69 -5.46 -5.88
N VAL A 34 -4.03 -6.45 -5.31
CA VAL A 34 -3.12 -7.33 -6.07
C VAL A 34 -3.91 -8.11 -7.13
N ASP A 35 -5.09 -8.60 -6.80
CA ASP A 35 -5.92 -9.28 -7.79
C ASP A 35 -6.24 -8.37 -8.97
N ASN A 36 -6.60 -7.13 -8.71
CA ASN A 36 -6.88 -6.17 -9.77
C ASN A 36 -5.64 -5.89 -10.63
N ILE A 37 -4.49 -5.72 -10.00
CA ILE A 37 -3.23 -5.43 -10.69
C ILE A 37 -2.77 -6.62 -11.54
N THR A 38 -3.03 -7.84 -11.08
CA THR A 38 -2.60 -9.07 -11.76
C THR A 38 -3.69 -9.65 -12.66
N PHE A 39 -4.73 -8.89 -12.94
CA PHE A 39 -5.83 -9.33 -13.81
C PHE A 39 -6.50 -10.61 -13.31
N HIS A 40 -6.56 -10.75 -11.98
CA HIS A 40 -7.20 -11.88 -11.29
C HIS A 40 -6.55 -13.24 -11.60
N ARG A 41 -5.29 -13.22 -12.03
CA ARG A 41 -4.58 -14.48 -12.33
C ARG A 41 -4.33 -15.33 -11.10
N LEU A 42 -4.25 -14.70 -9.91
CA LEU A 42 -4.02 -15.44 -8.67
C LEU A 42 -5.27 -16.14 -8.15
N GLU A 43 -6.44 -15.82 -8.69
CA GLU A 43 -7.67 -16.52 -8.30
C GLU A 43 -7.65 -18.01 -8.68
N SER A 44 -6.92 -18.35 -9.73
CA SER A 44 -6.76 -19.74 -10.14
C SER A 44 -5.67 -20.48 -9.35
N GLY A 45 -4.92 -19.78 -8.53
CA GLY A 45 -3.88 -20.37 -7.68
C GLY A 45 -2.66 -19.49 -7.58
N MET A 46 -1.80 -19.82 -6.62
CA MET A 46 -0.54 -19.12 -6.42
C MET A 46 0.52 -19.63 -7.40
N PRO A 47 1.62 -18.85 -7.61
CA PRO A 47 2.73 -19.33 -8.39
C PRO A 47 3.26 -20.68 -7.88
N LYS A 48 3.84 -21.46 -8.77
CA LYS A 48 4.30 -22.81 -8.44
C LYS A 48 5.54 -22.81 -7.56
N GLU A 49 6.42 -21.83 -7.75
CA GLU A 49 7.66 -21.76 -6.98
C GLU A 49 7.47 -21.01 -5.69
N GLU A 50 8.02 -21.53 -4.61
CA GLU A 50 7.93 -20.94 -3.28
C GLU A 50 8.50 -19.51 -3.26
N ALA A 51 9.60 -19.28 -3.97
CA ALA A 51 10.21 -17.95 -4.05
C ALA A 51 9.23 -16.93 -4.65
N HIS A 52 8.45 -17.34 -5.65
CA HIS A 52 7.47 -16.47 -6.28
C HIS A 52 6.25 -16.25 -5.37
N VAL A 53 5.86 -17.27 -4.61
CA VAL A 53 4.79 -17.14 -3.60
C VAL A 53 5.19 -16.10 -2.56
N VAL A 54 6.42 -16.14 -2.09
CA VAL A 54 6.93 -15.17 -1.12
C VAL A 54 6.88 -13.76 -1.70
N ARG A 55 7.23 -13.59 -2.97
CA ARG A 55 7.16 -12.27 -3.61
C ARG A 55 5.73 -11.74 -3.69
N VAL A 56 4.77 -12.60 -4.00
CA VAL A 56 3.35 -12.20 -3.99
C VAL A 56 2.94 -11.74 -2.60
N LYS A 57 3.31 -12.49 -1.58
CA LYS A 57 2.98 -12.12 -0.20
C LYS A 57 3.63 -10.81 0.22
N LYS A 58 4.86 -10.57 -0.20
CA LYS A 58 5.54 -9.29 0.08
C LYS A 58 4.85 -8.13 -0.63
N ALA A 59 4.39 -8.34 -1.86
CA ALA A 59 3.63 -7.32 -2.57
C ALA A 59 2.36 -6.96 -1.81
N VAL A 60 1.64 -7.96 -1.31
CA VAL A 60 0.44 -7.75 -0.50
C VAL A 60 0.78 -6.92 0.74
N CYS A 61 1.86 -7.26 1.44
CA CYS A 61 2.28 -6.52 2.63
C CYS A 61 2.61 -5.06 2.30
N ALA A 62 3.34 -4.83 1.19
CA ALA A 62 3.69 -3.47 0.78
C ALA A 62 2.45 -2.65 0.45
N LEU A 63 1.49 -3.22 -0.29
CA LEU A 63 0.26 -2.52 -0.62
C LEU A 63 -0.61 -2.28 0.60
N ALA A 64 -0.59 -3.20 1.57
CA ALA A 64 -1.31 -3.00 2.82
C ALA A 64 -0.81 -1.79 3.57
N GLU A 65 0.50 -1.59 3.61
CA GLU A 65 1.09 -0.40 4.25
C GLU A 65 0.73 0.88 3.51
N VAL A 66 0.75 0.85 2.17
CA VAL A 66 0.36 2.01 1.36
C VAL A 66 -1.10 2.38 1.64
N LEU A 67 -1.99 1.40 1.59
CA LEU A 67 -3.41 1.64 1.83
C LEU A 67 -3.67 2.18 3.23
N TYR A 68 -2.97 1.66 4.22
CA TYR A 68 -3.07 2.13 5.59
C TYR A 68 -2.62 3.60 5.69
N ARG A 69 -1.49 3.95 5.09
CA ARG A 69 -0.98 5.32 5.12
C ARG A 69 -1.88 6.30 4.39
N VAL A 70 -2.46 5.88 3.26
CA VAL A 70 -3.44 6.69 2.55
C VAL A 70 -4.68 6.92 3.42
N ASP A 71 -5.14 5.89 4.12
CA ASP A 71 -6.28 6.01 5.03
C ASP A 71 -5.95 6.97 6.17
N GLN A 72 -4.75 6.91 6.71
CA GLN A 72 -4.29 7.85 7.74
C GLN A 72 -4.28 9.29 7.23
N GLN A 73 -3.88 9.51 5.98
CA GLN A 73 -3.93 10.83 5.36
C GLN A 73 -5.36 11.34 5.22
N ARG A 74 -6.28 10.47 4.83
CA ARG A 74 -7.70 10.84 4.75
C ARG A 74 -8.26 11.22 6.11
N ALA A 75 -7.91 10.44 7.13
CA ALA A 75 -8.35 10.71 8.50
C ALA A 75 -7.75 12.01 9.01
N ALA A 76 -6.48 12.26 8.75
CA ALA A 76 -5.81 13.50 9.16
C ALA A 76 -6.43 14.72 8.50
N THR A 77 -6.75 14.61 7.21
CA THR A 77 -7.40 15.70 6.48
C THR A 77 -8.79 15.99 7.05
N ALA A 78 -9.56 14.94 7.36
CA ALA A 78 -10.88 15.10 7.96
C ALA A 78 -10.77 15.73 9.36
N ALA A 79 -9.80 15.29 10.15
CA ALA A 79 -9.59 15.78 11.50
C ALA A 79 -9.05 17.21 11.54
N SER A 80 -8.40 17.67 10.49
CA SER A 80 -7.84 19.03 10.45
C SER A 80 -8.87 20.10 10.07
N LYS A 81 -10.09 19.72 9.73
CA LYS A 81 -11.20 20.64 9.57
C LYS A 81 -11.81 20.91 10.95
N ASP A 82 -11.93 22.17 11.31
CA ASP A 82 -12.50 22.53 12.60
C ASP A 82 -14.02 22.46 12.60
N ALA A 83 -14.62 22.82 13.74
CA ALA A 83 -16.08 22.79 13.91
C ALA A 83 -16.80 23.76 12.98
N HIS A 84 -16.09 24.74 12.42
CA HIS A 84 -16.66 25.72 11.50
C HIS A 84 -16.43 25.34 10.04
N GLY A 85 -15.82 24.20 9.78
CA GLY A 85 -15.55 23.74 8.44
C GLY A 85 -14.28 24.31 7.83
N ASN A 86 -13.52 25.10 8.57
CA ASN A 86 -12.27 25.68 8.09
C ASN A 86 -11.17 24.63 8.08
N PHE A 87 -10.42 24.59 7.00
CA PHE A 87 -9.28 23.71 6.91
C PHE A 87 -8.16 24.21 7.83
N ARG A 88 -7.68 23.32 8.69
CA ARG A 88 -6.55 23.63 9.57
C ARG A 88 -5.34 22.88 9.03
N PRO A 89 -4.35 23.57 8.43
CA PRO A 89 -3.19 22.89 7.88
C PRO A 89 -2.46 22.10 8.96
N ALA A 90 -2.24 20.82 8.69
CA ALA A 90 -1.58 19.96 9.66
C ALA A 90 -0.16 20.40 9.97
N VAL A 91 0.45 21.11 9.03
CA VAL A 91 1.83 21.60 9.17
C VAL A 91 1.93 23.01 9.76
N ALA A 92 0.82 23.66 10.03
CA ALA A 92 0.83 25.03 10.53
C ALA A 92 1.59 25.16 11.85
N SER A 93 1.60 24.12 12.65
CA SER A 93 2.27 24.10 13.93
C SER A 93 3.74 23.77 13.86
N MET A 94 4.27 23.50 12.68
CA MET A 94 5.66 23.11 12.52
C MET A 94 6.58 24.24 12.96
N SER A 95 7.49 23.92 13.85
CA SER A 95 8.47 24.91 14.28
C SER A 95 9.54 25.09 13.20
N SER A 96 10.02 26.30 13.07
CA SER A 96 11.01 26.64 12.06
C SER A 96 12.36 25.96 12.27
N GLY A 97 12.67 25.57 13.49
CA GLY A 97 13.95 24.95 13.80
C GLY A 97 14.14 23.54 13.26
N LYS A 98 13.11 22.98 12.66
CA LYS A 98 13.15 21.59 12.15
C LYS A 98 12.85 21.52 10.67
N GLU A 99 13.18 22.54 9.94
CA GLU A 99 12.81 22.66 8.54
C GLU A 99 13.32 21.51 7.67
N SER A 100 14.57 21.06 7.84
CA SER A 100 15.13 20.00 7.03
C SER A 100 14.43 18.66 7.27
N VAL A 101 14.12 18.35 8.52
CA VAL A 101 13.38 17.14 8.85
C VAL A 101 11.95 17.22 8.33
N SER A 102 11.33 18.39 8.49
CA SER A 102 9.98 18.62 7.99
C SER A 102 9.90 18.50 6.48
N TYR A 103 10.93 18.95 5.77
CA TYR A 103 10.96 18.86 4.32
C TYR A 103 10.90 17.43 3.84
N VAL A 104 11.71 16.53 4.42
CA VAL A 104 11.72 15.10 4.05
C VAL A 104 10.36 14.47 4.34
N GLN A 105 9.81 14.75 5.51
CA GLN A 105 8.49 14.24 5.87
C GLN A 105 7.40 14.77 4.96
N SER A 106 7.51 16.02 4.52
CA SER A 106 6.54 16.64 3.62
C SER A 106 6.53 15.98 2.25
N VAL A 107 7.70 15.60 1.71
CA VAL A 107 7.78 14.89 0.42
C VAL A 107 7.05 13.56 0.51
N GLU A 108 7.32 12.78 1.54
CA GLU A 108 6.66 11.50 1.75
C GLU A 108 5.16 11.68 1.98
N ALA A 109 4.78 12.59 2.85
CA ALA A 109 3.37 12.87 3.13
C ALA A 109 2.63 13.36 1.89
N SER A 110 3.30 14.10 1.01
CA SER A 110 2.70 14.61 -0.23
C SER A 110 2.27 13.49 -1.16
N VAL A 111 3.06 12.41 -1.26
CA VAL A 111 2.71 11.25 -2.09
C VAL A 111 1.41 10.61 -1.59
N TYR A 112 1.31 10.40 -0.28
CA TYR A 112 0.12 9.78 0.29
C TYR A 112 -1.07 10.73 0.29
N ALA A 113 -0.84 12.01 0.49
CA ALA A 113 -1.91 13.02 0.43
C ALA A 113 -2.51 13.10 -0.97
N LYS A 114 -1.67 13.08 -2.00
CA LYS A 114 -2.14 13.07 -3.38
C LYS A 114 -2.94 11.79 -3.68
N ALA A 115 -2.44 10.64 -3.24
CA ALA A 115 -3.14 9.37 -3.41
C ALA A 115 -4.47 9.36 -2.66
N ALA A 116 -4.55 10.03 -1.53
CA ALA A 116 -5.78 10.08 -0.74
C ALA A 116 -6.88 10.90 -1.42
N SER A 117 -6.51 11.87 -2.25
CA SER A 117 -7.47 12.76 -2.90
C SER A 117 -7.71 12.44 -4.37
N ASP A 118 -6.89 11.58 -4.98
CA ASP A 118 -6.94 11.28 -6.41
C ASP A 118 -6.82 9.76 -6.62
N SER A 119 -7.88 9.14 -7.10
CA SER A 119 -7.88 7.69 -7.30
C SER A 119 -6.88 7.24 -8.38
N ALA A 120 -6.62 8.06 -9.39
CA ALA A 120 -5.63 7.74 -10.41
C ALA A 120 -4.22 7.73 -9.80
N ALA A 121 -3.92 8.68 -8.92
CA ALA A 121 -2.64 8.71 -8.22
C ALA A 121 -2.50 7.52 -7.28
N LEU A 122 -3.56 7.14 -6.59
CA LEU A 122 -3.54 5.96 -5.74
C LEU A 122 -3.26 4.69 -6.56
N ASN A 123 -3.96 4.51 -7.67
CA ASN A 123 -3.75 3.36 -8.52
C ASN A 123 -2.32 3.30 -9.06
N ALA A 124 -1.76 4.43 -9.48
CA ALA A 124 -0.39 4.49 -9.94
C ALA A 124 0.60 4.12 -8.85
N LEU A 125 0.36 4.57 -7.63
CA LEU A 125 1.21 4.25 -6.48
C LEU A 125 1.15 2.75 -6.16
N LEU A 126 -0.05 2.18 -6.15
CA LEU A 126 -0.22 0.75 -5.88
C LEU A 126 0.46 -0.10 -6.95
N GLN A 127 0.30 0.26 -8.23
CA GLN A 127 0.94 -0.46 -9.32
C GLN A 127 2.47 -0.37 -9.23
N SER A 128 2.98 0.79 -8.90
CA SER A 128 4.42 1.01 -8.74
C SER A 128 4.99 0.14 -7.61
N GLU A 129 4.32 0.12 -6.47
CA GLU A 129 4.76 -0.70 -5.34
C GLU A 129 4.66 -2.19 -5.65
N ALA A 130 3.57 -2.61 -6.28
CA ALA A 130 3.38 -4.01 -6.63
C ALA A 130 4.43 -4.48 -7.63
N ALA A 131 4.78 -3.64 -8.60
CA ALA A 131 5.76 -3.99 -9.62
C ALA A 131 7.14 -4.30 -9.03
N ARG A 132 7.47 -3.70 -7.88
CA ARG A 132 8.75 -3.97 -7.22
C ARG A 132 8.90 -5.44 -6.83
N TYR A 133 7.80 -6.10 -6.54
CA TYR A 133 7.79 -7.51 -6.09
C TYR A 133 7.30 -8.47 -7.16
N LEU A 134 6.41 -8.02 -8.03
CA LEU A 134 5.73 -8.89 -8.99
C LEU A 134 6.36 -8.88 -10.39
N ALA A 135 7.32 -8.01 -10.65
CA ALA A 135 7.99 -8.00 -11.94
C ALA A 135 8.65 -9.36 -12.21
N ASN A 136 8.38 -9.92 -13.37
CA ASN A 136 8.92 -11.22 -13.80
C ASN A 136 8.49 -12.40 -12.94
N VAL A 137 7.37 -12.27 -12.21
CA VAL A 137 6.81 -13.38 -11.43
C VAL A 137 5.71 -14.04 -12.28
N PRO A 138 5.88 -15.31 -12.67
CA PRO A 138 4.84 -16.00 -13.42
C PRO A 138 3.71 -16.47 -12.50
N GLY A 139 2.49 -16.48 -13.03
CA GLY A 139 1.35 -17.04 -12.35
C GLY A 139 1.32 -18.56 -12.46
N PRO A 140 0.24 -19.20 -11.96
CA PRO A 140 0.15 -20.65 -11.98
C PRO A 140 0.14 -21.24 -13.38
N ASP A 141 -0.25 -20.46 -14.38
CA ASP A 141 -0.27 -20.87 -15.79
C ASP A 141 1.01 -20.53 -16.55
N GLY A 142 2.01 -19.95 -15.88
CA GLY A 142 3.28 -19.58 -16.49
C GLY A 142 3.29 -18.19 -17.12
N VAL A 143 2.16 -17.50 -17.16
CA VAL A 143 2.09 -16.14 -17.67
C VAL A 143 2.46 -15.16 -16.55
N ASN A 144 3.31 -14.18 -16.86
CA ASN A 144 3.70 -13.18 -15.86
C ASN A 144 2.48 -12.46 -15.31
N LEU A 145 2.47 -12.26 -13.98
CA LEU A 145 1.32 -11.68 -13.29
C LEU A 145 1.00 -10.26 -13.77
N LEU A 146 2.01 -9.50 -14.16
CA LEU A 146 1.81 -8.12 -14.61
C LEU A 146 1.65 -8.00 -16.13
N TYR A 147 1.63 -9.12 -16.85
CA TYR A 147 1.49 -9.08 -18.30
C TYR A 147 0.08 -8.63 -18.70
N ALA A 148 0.01 -7.53 -19.43
CA ALA A 148 -1.26 -6.92 -19.86
C ALA A 148 -1.56 -7.15 -21.34
N GLY A 149 -0.85 -8.06 -21.99
CA GLY A 149 -1.08 -8.41 -23.39
C GLY A 149 -2.37 -9.21 -23.58
N TRP A 150 -2.99 -9.07 -24.74
CA TRP A 150 -4.27 -9.70 -25.07
C TRP A 150 -4.13 -10.61 -26.29
#